data_1488b4de03e1b622cd080b700fc7b628
#
_entry.id   1488b4de03e1b622cd080b700fc7b628
#
_cell.length_a   1.000
_cell.length_b   1.000
_cell.length_c   1.000
_cell.angle_alpha   90.00
_cell.angle_beta   90.00
_cell.angle_gamma   90.00
#
_symmetry.space_group_name_H-M   'P 1'
#
loop_
_entity.id
_entity.type
_entity.pdbx_description
1 polymer ?
#
loop_
_entity_poly.entity_id
_entity_poly.type
_entity_poly.pdbx_seq_one_letter_code
_entity_poly.pdbx_strand_id
1 'polypeptide(L)'
;MRCRLLSVSLAALFALALSSASARATGWALADERRMAADAASYAPPEFKRQLAKHSRRLMQGVSDASAGEIGTRDAAAHRAAAARGARALAESIRRHTPFDEIAYQAGGIVHELAMAIQPGAAPTADTSSVARFLGFSAEPFAAPEKLAAAALPSGTPRECYDASVTLTTRLLAWIWKTAGGDASSVAQYPVSKGPYAVRE
;
A
#
# COMPACT_ATOMS: atom_id res chain seq x y z
N MET A 1 26.38 -55.58 -20.49
CA MET A 1 25.04 -54.95 -20.56
C MET A 1 24.61 -54.53 -19.17
N ARG A 2 24.62 -53.23 -18.85
CA ARG A 2 23.90 -52.59 -17.71
C ARG A 2 24.47 -51.17 -17.53
N CYS A 3 23.97 -50.19 -18.28
CA CYS A 3 24.17 -48.76 -17.99
C CYS A 3 23.21 -47.95 -18.89
N ARG A 4 21.91 -47.92 -18.58
CA ARG A 4 20.95 -47.01 -19.23
C ARG A 4 19.71 -46.83 -18.34
N LEU A 5 19.84 -46.37 -17.10
CA LEU A 5 18.64 -46.07 -16.28
C LEU A 5 18.80 -44.87 -15.30
N LEU A 6 19.80 -44.00 -15.49
CA LEU A 6 20.02 -42.88 -14.56
C LEU A 6 19.77 -41.46 -15.15
N SER A 7 19.36 -41.34 -16.42
CA SER A 7 19.27 -40.04 -17.09
C SER A 7 17.86 -39.42 -17.11
N VAL A 8 16.80 -40.10 -16.64
CA VAL A 8 15.42 -39.64 -16.77
C VAL A 8 14.93 -38.87 -15.53
N SER A 9 15.56 -39.04 -14.37
CA SER A 9 15.04 -38.46 -13.12
C SER A 9 15.43 -37.00 -12.87
N LEU A 10 16.48 -36.48 -13.54
CA LEU A 10 16.95 -35.11 -13.29
C LEU A 10 16.12 -34.04 -14.04
N ALA A 11 15.60 -34.39 -15.23
CA ALA A 11 14.79 -33.48 -16.04
C ALA A 11 13.39 -33.24 -15.42
N ALA A 12 12.83 -34.23 -14.72
CA ALA A 12 11.52 -34.11 -14.07
C ALA A 12 11.54 -33.20 -12.82
N LEU A 13 12.66 -33.18 -12.08
CA LEU A 13 12.83 -32.30 -10.92
C LEU A 13 13.00 -30.82 -11.30
N PHE A 14 13.60 -30.53 -12.45
CA PHE A 14 13.76 -29.15 -12.92
C PHE A 14 12.46 -28.57 -13.47
N ALA A 15 11.56 -29.38 -14.02
CA ALA A 15 10.24 -28.93 -14.52
C ALA A 15 9.28 -28.59 -13.38
N LEU A 16 9.36 -29.24 -12.22
CA LEU A 16 8.52 -28.91 -11.05
C LEU A 16 8.96 -27.59 -10.36
N ALA A 17 10.23 -27.23 -10.42
CA ALA A 17 10.73 -25.99 -9.82
C ALA A 17 10.32 -24.73 -10.59
N LEU A 18 10.03 -24.84 -11.89
CA LEU A 18 9.60 -23.72 -12.73
C LEU A 18 8.08 -23.46 -12.68
N SER A 19 7.29 -24.39 -12.19
CA SER A 19 5.83 -24.27 -12.12
C SER A 19 5.32 -23.50 -10.89
N SER A 20 6.16 -23.24 -9.90
CA SER A 20 5.77 -22.55 -8.66
C SER A 20 5.88 -21.02 -8.73
N ALA A 21 6.36 -20.45 -9.85
CA ALA A 21 6.53 -18.99 -10.01
C ALA A 21 5.29 -18.26 -10.58
N SER A 22 4.23 -18.98 -11.00
CA SER A 22 3.11 -18.37 -11.71
C SER A 22 1.85 -18.06 -10.89
N ALA A 23 1.85 -18.30 -9.58
CA ALA A 23 0.64 -18.13 -8.76
C ALA A 23 0.52 -16.77 -8.04
N ARG A 24 1.35 -15.77 -8.38
CA ARG A 24 1.34 -14.44 -7.74
C ARG A 24 0.83 -13.30 -8.62
N ALA A 25 -0.12 -13.54 -9.51
CA ALA A 25 -0.61 -12.52 -10.45
C ALA A 25 -1.91 -11.83 -10.01
N THR A 26 -2.23 -11.77 -8.72
CA THR A 26 -3.44 -11.07 -8.22
C THR A 26 -3.04 -10.05 -7.16
N GLY A 27 -2.43 -8.93 -7.57
CA GLY A 27 -2.03 -7.88 -6.64
C GLY A 27 -1.23 -6.79 -7.35
N TRP A 28 -0.97 -5.71 -6.64
CA TRP A 28 -0.10 -4.64 -7.11
C TRP A 28 1.34 -5.13 -7.23
N ALA A 29 2.05 -4.65 -8.25
CA ALA A 29 3.50 -4.79 -8.29
C ALA A 29 4.14 -3.96 -7.17
N LEU A 30 5.25 -4.42 -6.59
CA LEU A 30 5.98 -3.68 -5.57
C LEU A 30 6.34 -2.25 -6.02
N ALA A 31 6.59 -2.05 -7.32
CA ALA A 31 6.84 -0.73 -7.87
C ALA A 31 5.63 0.21 -7.74
N ASP A 32 4.40 -0.32 -7.91
CA ASP A 32 3.18 0.46 -7.76
C ASP A 32 2.90 0.79 -6.30
N GLU A 33 3.10 -0.15 -5.38
CA GLU A 33 2.97 0.11 -3.94
C GLU A 33 3.95 1.21 -3.46
N ARG A 34 5.21 1.17 -3.94
CA ARG A 34 6.19 2.21 -3.65
C ARG A 34 5.77 3.57 -4.20
N ARG A 35 5.15 3.62 -5.37
CA ARG A 35 4.61 4.87 -5.93
C ARG A 35 3.42 5.37 -5.14
N MET A 36 2.50 4.50 -4.72
CA MET A 36 1.40 4.86 -3.81
C MET A 36 1.94 5.47 -2.51
N ALA A 37 3.01 4.91 -1.96
CA ALA A 37 3.67 5.45 -0.78
C ALA A 37 4.24 6.85 -1.01
N ALA A 38 4.93 7.07 -2.14
CA ALA A 38 5.49 8.37 -2.52
C ALA A 38 4.37 9.41 -2.74
N ASP A 39 3.33 9.04 -3.49
CA ASP A 39 2.20 9.91 -3.77
C ASP A 39 1.46 10.28 -2.47
N ALA A 40 1.12 9.31 -1.63
CA ALA A 40 0.44 9.57 -0.36
C ALA A 40 1.28 10.44 0.59
N ALA A 41 2.59 10.20 0.69
CA ALA A 41 3.49 11.01 1.48
C ALA A 41 3.58 12.45 0.96
N SER A 42 3.43 12.66 -0.36
CA SER A 42 3.46 13.99 -0.96
C SER A 42 2.26 14.86 -0.57
N TYR A 43 1.15 14.24 -0.19
CA TYR A 43 -0.09 14.88 0.27
C TYR A 43 -0.27 14.82 1.80
N ALA A 44 0.65 14.24 2.53
CA ALA A 44 0.61 14.25 3.99
C ALA A 44 0.68 15.67 4.56
N PRO A 45 0.28 15.89 5.83
CA PRO A 45 0.42 17.19 6.49
C PRO A 45 1.84 17.75 6.34
N PRO A 46 2.02 19.07 6.17
CA PRO A 46 3.29 19.65 5.73
C PRO A 46 4.51 19.23 6.53
N GLU A 47 4.39 19.20 7.85
CA GLU A 47 5.48 18.78 8.74
C GLU A 47 5.77 17.29 8.60
N PHE A 48 4.72 16.47 8.61
CA PHE A 48 4.87 15.02 8.45
C PHE A 48 5.43 14.66 7.08
N LYS A 49 4.97 15.34 6.02
CA LYS A 49 5.53 15.23 4.66
C LYS A 49 7.03 15.48 4.64
N ARG A 50 7.51 16.56 5.30
CA ARG A 50 8.95 16.86 5.36
C ARG A 50 9.73 15.72 6.00
N GLN A 51 9.21 15.16 7.08
CA GLN A 51 9.85 14.05 7.77
C GLN A 51 9.83 12.76 6.93
N LEU A 52 8.71 12.42 6.31
CA LEU A 52 8.62 11.25 5.42
C LEU A 52 9.56 11.39 4.21
N ALA A 53 9.67 12.59 3.62
CA ALA A 53 10.60 12.86 2.53
C ALA A 53 12.06 12.68 2.94
N LYS A 54 12.44 13.20 4.11
CA LYS A 54 13.79 13.02 4.68
C LYS A 54 14.14 11.55 4.89
N HIS A 55 13.16 10.73 5.28
CA HIS A 55 13.33 9.30 5.56
C HIS A 55 12.69 8.39 4.48
N SER A 56 12.58 8.90 3.23
CA SER A 56 11.92 8.20 2.13
C SER A 56 12.46 6.79 1.87
N ARG A 57 13.78 6.58 2.02
CA ARG A 57 14.39 5.24 1.88
C ARG A 57 13.80 4.26 2.89
N ARG A 58 13.59 4.67 4.14
CA ARG A 58 12.99 3.83 5.18
C ARG A 58 11.51 3.56 4.92
N LEU A 59 10.77 4.56 4.42
CA LEU A 59 9.39 4.39 3.97
C LEU A 59 9.31 3.30 2.89
N MET A 60 10.14 3.38 1.84
CA MET A 60 10.16 2.39 0.77
C MET A 60 10.64 1.01 1.23
N GLN A 61 11.54 0.96 2.21
CA GLN A 61 11.96 -0.30 2.83
C GLN A 61 10.79 -0.94 3.57
N GLY A 62 10.02 -0.18 4.35
CA GLY A 62 8.83 -0.68 5.05
C GLY A 62 7.79 -1.30 4.12
N VAL A 63 7.53 -0.66 2.97
CA VAL A 63 6.68 -1.24 1.91
C VAL A 63 7.24 -2.58 1.43
N SER A 64 8.54 -2.61 1.13
CA SER A 64 9.18 -3.80 0.55
C SER A 64 9.22 -4.99 1.51
N ASP A 65 9.54 -4.73 2.77
CA ASP A 65 9.65 -5.77 3.79
C ASP A 65 8.26 -6.32 4.13
N ALA A 66 7.22 -5.46 4.15
CA ALA A 66 5.84 -5.88 4.32
C ALA A 66 5.38 -6.77 3.15
N SER A 67 5.66 -6.34 1.91
CA SER A 67 5.34 -7.13 0.70
C SER A 67 6.10 -8.47 0.66
N ALA A 68 7.36 -8.49 1.06
CA ALA A 68 8.16 -9.72 1.12
C ALA A 68 7.72 -10.66 2.26
N GLY A 69 7.21 -10.10 3.36
CA GLY A 69 6.71 -10.85 4.53
C GLY A 69 5.30 -11.38 4.38
N GLU A 70 4.60 -11.06 3.28
CA GLU A 70 3.24 -11.52 3.04
C GLU A 70 3.21 -13.05 2.84
N ILE A 71 2.73 -13.77 3.86
CA ILE A 71 2.61 -15.23 3.84
C ILE A 71 1.14 -15.61 3.68
N GLY A 72 0.81 -16.25 2.56
CA GLY A 72 -0.56 -16.67 2.24
C GLY A 72 -1.40 -15.54 1.64
N THR A 73 -2.69 -15.80 1.51
CA THR A 73 -3.68 -14.82 1.04
C THR A 73 -4.53 -14.37 2.21
N ARG A 74 -4.31 -13.15 2.67
CA ARG A 74 -5.24 -12.48 3.59
C ARG A 74 -6.34 -11.82 2.77
N ASP A 75 -7.55 -11.79 3.29
CA ASP A 75 -8.64 -11.07 2.64
C ASP A 75 -8.53 -9.55 2.87
N ALA A 76 -9.29 -8.79 2.08
CA ALA A 76 -9.30 -7.33 2.18
C ALA A 76 -9.71 -6.82 3.57
N ALA A 77 -10.52 -7.55 4.32
CA ALA A 77 -10.93 -7.17 5.67
C ALA A 77 -9.76 -7.32 6.66
N ALA A 78 -8.98 -8.38 6.55
CA ALA A 78 -7.79 -8.60 7.36
C ALA A 78 -6.73 -7.51 7.12
N HIS A 79 -6.50 -7.14 5.86
CA HIS A 79 -5.60 -6.04 5.50
C HIS A 79 -6.09 -4.69 6.06
N ARG A 80 -7.38 -4.37 5.94
CA ARG A 80 -7.95 -3.15 6.53
C ARG A 80 -7.76 -3.11 8.04
N ALA A 81 -8.01 -4.22 8.72
CA ALA A 81 -7.82 -4.32 10.15
C ALA A 81 -6.34 -4.15 10.54
N ALA A 82 -5.41 -4.69 9.74
CA ALA A 82 -3.97 -4.52 9.95
C ALA A 82 -3.56 -3.05 9.74
N ALA A 83 -4.02 -2.39 8.68
CA ALA A 83 -3.78 -0.96 8.45
C ALA A 83 -4.30 -0.09 9.61
N ALA A 84 -5.50 -0.38 10.12
CA ALA A 84 -6.08 0.34 11.24
C ALA A 84 -5.29 0.16 12.54
N ARG A 85 -4.83 -1.06 12.84
CA ARG A 85 -3.95 -1.32 14.00
C ARG A 85 -2.60 -0.62 13.83
N GLY A 86 -2.00 -0.71 12.64
CA GLY A 86 -0.73 -0.05 12.33
C GLY A 86 -0.81 1.46 12.51
N ALA A 87 -1.91 2.08 12.07
CA ALA A 87 -2.12 3.51 12.23
C ALA A 87 -2.16 3.96 13.69
N ARG A 88 -2.81 3.20 14.57
CA ARG A 88 -2.83 3.50 16.01
C ARG A 88 -1.46 3.33 16.63
N ALA A 89 -0.78 2.23 16.31
CA ALA A 89 0.57 1.98 16.80
C ALA A 89 1.53 3.09 16.35
N LEU A 90 1.42 3.54 15.10
CA LEU A 90 2.26 4.61 14.56
C LEU A 90 1.99 5.96 15.25
N ALA A 91 0.72 6.32 15.48
CA ALA A 91 0.39 7.53 16.23
C ALA A 91 0.97 7.51 17.66
N GLU A 92 0.94 6.35 18.30
CA GLU A 92 1.54 6.15 19.62
C GLU A 92 3.08 6.22 19.56
N SER A 93 3.70 5.64 18.54
CA SER A 93 5.15 5.71 18.33
C SER A 93 5.63 7.15 18.17
N ILE A 94 4.88 7.98 17.43
CA ILE A 94 5.19 9.43 17.30
C ILE A 94 5.08 10.12 18.66
N ARG A 95 4.03 9.87 19.44
CA ARG A 95 3.87 10.45 20.79
C ARG A 95 4.98 10.08 21.75
N ARG A 96 5.54 8.89 21.59
CA ARG A 96 6.70 8.40 22.38
C ARG A 96 8.04 8.90 21.87
N HIS A 97 8.05 9.79 20.87
CA HIS A 97 9.26 10.31 20.24
C HIS A 97 10.17 9.22 19.64
N THR A 98 9.56 8.15 19.10
CA THR A 98 10.30 7.15 18.30
C THR A 98 11.03 7.85 17.16
N PRO A 99 12.28 7.47 16.83
CA PRO A 99 13.03 8.05 15.72
C PRO A 99 12.26 8.03 14.41
N PHE A 100 12.34 9.10 13.61
CA PHE A 100 11.53 9.25 12.40
C PHE A 100 11.88 8.28 11.27
N ASP A 101 13.05 7.71 11.26
CA ASP A 101 13.39 6.63 10.33
C ASP A 101 12.54 5.37 10.62
N GLU A 102 12.31 5.04 11.88
CA GLU A 102 11.43 3.96 12.29
C GLU A 102 9.95 4.31 12.04
N ILE A 103 9.53 5.55 12.30
CA ILE A 103 8.19 6.06 11.95
C ILE A 103 7.92 5.91 10.45
N ALA A 104 8.87 6.30 9.61
CA ALA A 104 8.74 6.18 8.15
C ALA A 104 8.68 4.71 7.72
N TYR A 105 9.47 3.83 8.33
CA TYR A 105 9.41 2.39 8.07
C TYR A 105 8.03 1.81 8.39
N GLN A 106 7.48 2.09 9.57
CA GLN A 106 6.15 1.63 9.98
C GLN A 106 5.05 2.19 9.06
N ALA A 107 5.18 3.45 8.62
CA ALA A 107 4.25 4.05 7.65
C ALA A 107 4.25 3.27 6.32
N GLY A 108 5.40 2.78 5.86
CA GLY A 108 5.51 1.93 4.68
C GLY A 108 4.70 0.63 4.79
N GLY A 109 4.73 -0.03 5.94
CA GLY A 109 3.90 -1.21 6.21
C GLY A 109 2.40 -0.92 6.11
N ILE A 110 1.96 0.25 6.61
CA ILE A 110 0.54 0.67 6.51
C ILE A 110 0.14 0.88 5.04
N VAL A 111 1.01 1.47 4.22
CA VAL A 111 0.74 1.63 2.78
C VAL A 111 0.53 0.29 2.11
N HIS A 112 1.41 -0.69 2.37
CA HIS A 112 1.26 -2.05 1.86
C HIS A 112 -0.09 -2.65 2.24
N GLU A 113 -0.47 -2.59 3.51
CA GLU A 113 -1.75 -3.14 3.98
C GLU A 113 -2.95 -2.50 3.27
N LEU A 114 -2.92 -1.19 3.01
CA LEU A 114 -3.98 -0.52 2.25
C LEU A 114 -3.97 -0.89 0.77
N ALA A 115 -2.82 -1.00 0.14
CA ALA A 115 -2.69 -1.44 -1.24
C ALA A 115 -3.26 -2.86 -1.40
N MET A 116 -2.96 -3.77 -0.45
CA MET A 116 -3.48 -5.13 -0.45
C MET A 116 -5.00 -5.19 -0.17
N ALA A 117 -5.53 -4.25 0.60
CA ALA A 117 -6.97 -4.15 0.84
C ALA A 117 -7.77 -3.64 -0.37
N ILE A 118 -7.11 -2.90 -1.28
CA ILE A 118 -7.74 -2.21 -2.42
C ILE A 118 -7.10 -2.74 -3.71
N GLN A 119 -7.38 -3.99 -4.02
CA GLN A 119 -6.88 -4.62 -5.23
C GLN A 119 -7.86 -4.45 -6.39
N PRO A 120 -7.38 -4.25 -7.62
CA PRO A 120 -8.23 -4.26 -8.79
C PRO A 120 -8.89 -5.65 -8.97
N GLY A 121 -10.16 -5.67 -9.36
CA GLY A 121 -10.94 -6.90 -9.53
C GLY A 121 -10.49 -7.82 -10.68
N ALA A 122 -9.64 -7.31 -11.57
CA ALA A 122 -8.94 -8.09 -12.57
C ALA A 122 -7.43 -7.93 -12.37
N ALA A 123 -6.67 -9.01 -12.54
CA ALA A 123 -5.21 -8.90 -12.54
C ALA A 123 -4.80 -7.78 -13.50
N PRO A 124 -3.97 -6.82 -13.08
CA PRO A 124 -3.48 -5.82 -14.00
C PRO A 124 -2.78 -6.56 -15.13
N THR A 125 -3.29 -6.40 -16.35
CA THR A 125 -2.54 -6.81 -17.53
C THR A 125 -1.18 -6.14 -17.47
N ALA A 126 -0.14 -6.81 -17.88
CA ALA A 126 1.28 -6.59 -17.57
C ALA A 126 1.84 -5.15 -17.67
N ASP A 127 1.07 -4.16 -18.09
CA ASP A 127 1.47 -2.76 -18.15
C ASP A 127 0.72 -1.90 -17.12
N THR A 128 1.19 -1.96 -15.87
CA THR A 128 0.73 -1.05 -14.80
C THR A 128 1.41 0.32 -14.89
N SER A 129 2.35 0.52 -15.80
CA SER A 129 3.08 1.79 -15.95
C SER A 129 2.14 2.96 -16.24
N SER A 130 1.02 2.72 -16.93
CA SER A 130 0.00 3.73 -17.19
C SER A 130 -0.84 4.10 -15.96
N VAL A 131 -0.87 3.29 -14.91
CA VAL A 131 -1.66 3.47 -13.68
C VAL A 131 -0.90 4.25 -12.61
N ALA A 132 0.42 4.31 -12.74
CA ALA A 132 1.32 4.79 -11.71
C ALA A 132 1.31 6.31 -11.48
N ARG A 133 0.21 6.99 -11.74
CA ARG A 133 0.05 8.42 -11.48
C ARG A 133 -1.24 8.66 -10.72
N PHE A 134 -1.13 9.28 -9.56
CA PHE A 134 -2.27 9.77 -8.82
C PHE A 134 -2.92 10.95 -9.56
N LEU A 135 -4.20 10.85 -9.85
CA LEU A 135 -4.96 11.87 -10.58
C LEU A 135 -5.84 12.72 -9.68
N GLY A 136 -6.20 12.25 -8.51
CA GLY A 136 -7.00 13.03 -7.56
C GLY A 136 -7.68 12.15 -6.50
N PHE A 137 -8.17 12.79 -5.46
CA PHE A 137 -8.83 12.10 -4.36
C PHE A 137 -10.18 11.54 -4.81
N SER A 138 -10.33 10.23 -4.77
CA SER A 138 -11.47 9.48 -5.31
C SER A 138 -12.45 8.98 -4.25
N ALA A 139 -12.13 9.12 -2.97
CA ALA A 139 -12.94 8.63 -1.88
C ALA A 139 -13.14 9.69 -0.78
N GLU A 140 -14.26 9.60 -0.07
CA GLU A 140 -14.50 10.41 1.13
C GLU A 140 -13.48 10.08 2.23
N PRO A 141 -13.03 11.10 2.98
CA PRO A 141 -12.14 10.88 4.09
C PRO A 141 -12.86 10.13 5.21
N PHE A 142 -12.24 9.10 5.74
CA PHE A 142 -12.72 8.48 6.98
C PHE A 142 -12.16 9.23 8.21
N ALA A 143 -12.98 9.34 9.25
CA ALA A 143 -12.63 10.13 10.43
C ALA A 143 -11.65 9.41 11.38
N ALA A 144 -11.61 8.07 11.34
CA ALA A 144 -10.79 7.25 12.23
C ALA A 144 -10.51 5.88 11.59
N PRO A 145 -9.39 5.21 11.97
CA PRO A 145 -9.01 3.90 11.43
C PRO A 145 -10.09 2.82 11.61
N GLU A 146 -10.93 2.93 12.64
CA GLU A 146 -12.04 2.00 12.90
C GLU A 146 -13.04 1.99 11.76
N LYS A 147 -13.29 3.15 11.15
CA LYS A 147 -14.22 3.27 10.02
C LYS A 147 -13.66 2.65 8.74
N LEU A 148 -12.34 2.47 8.67
CA LEU A 148 -11.71 1.80 7.53
C LEU A 148 -12.19 0.35 7.38
N ALA A 149 -12.39 -0.36 8.47
CA ALA A 149 -12.87 -1.74 8.45
C ALA A 149 -14.28 -1.87 7.83
N ALA A 150 -15.13 -0.85 8.02
CA ALA A 150 -16.50 -0.79 7.52
C ALA A 150 -16.63 -0.05 6.17
N ALA A 151 -15.55 0.57 5.67
CA ALA A 151 -15.61 1.33 4.43
C ALA A 151 -15.87 0.41 3.23
N ALA A 152 -16.78 0.82 2.35
CA ALA A 152 -16.89 0.24 1.02
C ALA A 152 -15.66 0.66 0.22
N LEU A 153 -14.80 -0.30 -0.10
CA LEU A 153 -13.62 -0.05 -0.92
C LEU A 153 -13.98 -0.29 -2.39
N PRO A 154 -13.43 0.51 -3.32
CA PRO A 154 -13.64 0.28 -4.72
C PRO A 154 -13.04 -1.07 -5.15
N SER A 155 -13.79 -1.80 -5.96
CA SER A 155 -13.36 -3.01 -6.67
C SER A 155 -13.34 -2.74 -8.19
N GLY A 156 -12.91 -1.55 -8.55
CA GLY A 156 -12.97 -1.03 -9.91
C GLY A 156 -11.75 -1.34 -10.76
N THR A 157 -11.47 -0.45 -11.69
CA THR A 157 -10.29 -0.51 -12.53
C THR A 157 -9.00 -0.33 -11.70
N PRO A 158 -7.83 -0.77 -12.19
CA PRO A 158 -6.55 -0.53 -11.52
C PRO A 158 -6.34 0.93 -11.15
N ARG A 159 -6.78 1.87 -11.99
CA ARG A 159 -6.66 3.30 -11.72
C ARG A 159 -7.53 3.77 -10.55
N GLU A 160 -8.79 3.35 -10.52
CA GLU A 160 -9.70 3.68 -9.40
C GLU A 160 -9.16 3.14 -8.07
N CYS A 161 -8.65 1.92 -8.11
CA CYS A 161 -8.03 1.31 -6.93
C CYS A 161 -6.75 2.03 -6.51
N TYR A 162 -5.93 2.50 -7.46
CA TYR A 162 -4.73 3.27 -7.18
C TYR A 162 -5.08 4.60 -6.49
N ASP A 163 -5.99 5.39 -7.08
CA ASP A 163 -6.42 6.67 -6.52
C ASP A 163 -7.07 6.51 -5.14
N ALA A 164 -7.85 5.44 -4.95
CA ALA A 164 -8.42 5.10 -3.65
C ALA A 164 -7.35 4.75 -2.62
N SER A 165 -6.35 3.95 -2.99
CA SER A 165 -5.25 3.58 -2.11
C SER A 165 -4.45 4.80 -1.66
N VAL A 166 -4.10 5.70 -2.58
CA VAL A 166 -3.40 6.96 -2.26
C VAL A 166 -4.28 7.86 -1.39
N THR A 167 -5.57 8.00 -1.74
CA THR A 167 -6.52 8.83 -0.97
C THR A 167 -6.64 8.37 0.47
N LEU A 168 -6.92 7.07 0.68
CA LEU A 168 -7.10 6.52 2.02
C LEU A 168 -5.80 6.53 2.81
N THR A 169 -4.68 6.25 2.18
CA THR A 169 -3.37 6.36 2.82
C THR A 169 -3.10 7.80 3.28
N THR A 170 -3.32 8.79 2.42
CA THR A 170 -3.15 10.22 2.78
C THR A 170 -4.03 10.60 3.98
N ARG A 171 -5.30 10.19 3.97
CA ARG A 171 -6.23 10.47 5.09
C ARG A 171 -5.81 9.77 6.38
N LEU A 172 -5.29 8.56 6.27
CA LEU A 172 -4.79 7.82 7.41
C LEU A 172 -3.52 8.46 7.99
N LEU A 173 -2.59 8.90 7.14
CA LEU A 173 -1.40 9.65 7.56
C LEU A 173 -1.79 10.97 8.26
N ALA A 174 -2.80 11.67 7.75
CA ALA A 174 -3.33 12.88 8.39
C ALA A 174 -3.94 12.59 9.76
N TRP A 175 -4.71 11.50 9.89
CA TRP A 175 -5.27 11.07 11.17
C TRP A 175 -4.16 10.70 12.17
N ILE A 176 -3.15 9.96 11.74
CA ILE A 176 -2.00 9.58 12.56
C ILE A 176 -1.32 10.83 13.12
N TRP A 177 -1.00 11.78 12.23
CA TRP A 177 -0.32 13.01 12.60
C TRP A 177 -1.14 13.86 13.56
N LYS A 178 -2.42 14.06 13.28
CA LYS A 178 -3.36 14.78 14.16
C LYS A 178 -3.47 14.11 15.53
N THR A 179 -3.62 12.79 15.58
CA THR A 179 -3.73 12.03 16.81
C THR A 179 -2.45 12.11 17.64
N ALA A 180 -1.31 12.24 17.00
CA ALA A 180 -0.03 12.44 17.66
C ALA A 180 0.20 13.90 18.14
N GLY A 181 -0.71 14.81 17.88
CA GLY A 181 -0.64 16.22 18.29
C GLY A 181 -0.17 17.18 17.19
N GLY A 182 -0.01 16.70 15.97
CA GLY A 182 0.41 17.52 14.82
C GLY A 182 -0.76 18.20 14.11
N ASP A 183 -0.49 19.27 13.35
CA ASP A 183 -1.49 19.94 12.53
C ASP A 183 -1.74 19.19 11.21
N ALA A 184 -2.99 18.81 10.97
CA ALA A 184 -3.45 18.12 9.77
C ALA A 184 -4.58 18.90 9.04
N SER A 185 -4.80 20.16 9.37
CA SER A 185 -5.90 20.97 8.83
C SER A 185 -5.84 21.13 7.31
N SER A 186 -4.64 21.21 6.74
CA SER A 186 -4.43 21.34 5.29
C SER A 186 -4.97 20.16 4.48
N VAL A 187 -4.99 18.95 5.04
CA VAL A 187 -5.46 17.75 4.34
C VAL A 187 -6.98 17.75 4.20
N ALA A 188 -7.70 18.34 5.16
CA ALA A 188 -9.15 18.46 5.10
C ALA A 188 -9.64 19.36 3.95
N GLN A 189 -8.76 20.22 3.42
CA GLN A 189 -9.07 21.14 2.32
C GLN A 189 -8.94 20.51 0.94
N TYR A 190 -8.38 19.31 0.82
CA TYR A 190 -8.28 18.65 -0.47
C TYR A 190 -9.66 18.25 -0.98
N PRO A 191 -10.10 18.76 -2.14
CA PRO A 191 -11.39 18.40 -2.69
C PRO A 191 -11.41 16.93 -3.07
N VAL A 192 -12.50 16.26 -2.76
CA VAL A 192 -12.80 14.94 -3.30
C VAL A 192 -13.26 15.15 -4.74
N SER A 193 -12.73 14.41 -5.69
CA SER A 193 -13.19 14.47 -7.07
C SER A 193 -14.61 13.91 -7.17
N LYS A 194 -15.46 14.54 -8.00
CA LYS A 194 -16.83 14.08 -8.24
C LYS A 194 -16.93 12.82 -9.10
N GLY A 195 -15.79 12.22 -9.43
CA GLY A 195 -15.68 10.98 -10.18
C GLY A 195 -14.27 10.44 -10.10
N PRO A 196 -14.07 9.15 -10.38
CA PRO A 196 -12.80 8.45 -10.18
C PRO A 196 -11.63 9.04 -10.99
N TYR A 197 -11.91 9.90 -11.94
CA TYR A 197 -10.91 10.50 -12.85
C TYR A 197 -10.99 12.02 -12.94
N ALA A 198 -11.72 12.69 -12.07
CA ALA A 198 -11.75 14.14 -12.11
C ALA A 198 -10.36 14.67 -11.79
N VAL A 199 -9.66 15.11 -12.83
CA VAL A 199 -8.40 15.84 -12.71
C VAL A 199 -8.70 17.16 -12.01
N ARG A 200 -7.89 17.55 -11.05
CA ARG A 200 -7.96 18.89 -10.49
C ARG A 200 -7.55 19.88 -11.57
N GLU A 201 -8.41 20.83 -11.86
CA GLU A 201 -8.04 22.07 -12.53
C GLU A 201 -7.18 22.93 -11.61
#